data_7ff9c5c08060ea5e1779591458cd731e
#
_entry.id   7ff9c5c08060ea5e1779591458cd731e
#
_cell.length_a   1.000
_cell.length_b   1.000
_cell.length_c   1.000
_cell.angle_alpha   90.00
_cell.angle_beta   90.00
_cell.angle_gamma   90.00
#
_symmetry.space_group_name_H-M   'P 1'
#
loop_
_entity.id
_entity.type
_entity.pdbx_description
1 polymer ?
#
loop_
_entity_poly.entity_id
_entity_poly.type
_entity_poly.pdbx_seq_one_letter_code
_entity_poly.pdbx_strand_id
1 'polypeptide(L)'
;MDSCVTYKQIRNDKEIITYVEKSDEALKSIGYTEHSFAHVEKVATNASWLLEKLGYSEHECDLAKIAGFMHDIGNIINRIDHAQSGAMMAFRLLDHMDMPAEDISTIVSAIGNHDESTAQPINPISAALIIADKCDVRRSRVRNTELIKFDIHDRVNYAVEKAELILSDDKKTLMLDVVIDTEISSVLEYFEIFLQRMLLCKRAAEFLKLEFRMTVNGTNVL
;
A
#
# COMPACT_ATOMS: atom_id res chain seq x y z
N MET A 1 16.46 -6.94 28.24
CA MET A 1 15.14 -6.80 27.61
C MET A 1 15.42 -6.15 26.26
N ASP A 2 15.43 -6.94 25.21
CA ASP A 2 15.61 -6.39 23.87
C ASP A 2 14.42 -5.48 23.57
N SER A 3 14.67 -4.18 23.44
CA SER A 3 13.63 -3.21 23.12
C SER A 3 13.26 -3.44 21.64
N CYS A 4 12.20 -4.20 21.42
CA CYS A 4 11.66 -4.35 20.06
C CYS A 4 11.28 -2.95 19.54
N VAL A 5 11.81 -2.56 18.37
CA VAL A 5 11.42 -1.32 17.70
C VAL A 5 9.97 -1.45 17.26
N THR A 6 9.14 -0.50 17.65
CA THR A 6 7.70 -0.54 17.43
C THR A 6 7.26 0.45 16.36
N TYR A 7 6.11 0.21 15.73
CA TYR A 7 5.47 1.16 14.82
C TYR A 7 5.31 2.56 15.43
N LYS A 8 5.00 2.63 16.74
CA LYS A 8 4.86 3.92 17.43
C LYS A 8 6.16 4.73 17.44
N GLN A 9 7.32 4.08 17.58
CA GLN A 9 8.62 4.75 17.51
C GLN A 9 8.91 5.21 16.08
N ILE A 10 8.72 4.33 15.08
CA ILE A 10 8.90 4.63 13.66
C ILE A 10 8.06 5.83 13.23
N ARG A 11 6.76 5.82 13.57
CA ARG A 11 5.83 6.88 13.19
C ARG A 11 6.15 8.25 13.80
N ASN A 12 6.87 8.28 14.92
CA ASN A 12 7.27 9.51 15.61
C ASN A 12 8.74 9.88 15.37
N ASP A 13 9.48 9.08 14.63
CA ASP A 13 10.87 9.37 14.31
C ASP A 13 10.97 10.52 13.30
N LYS A 14 11.74 11.55 13.64
CA LYS A 14 11.84 12.78 12.84
C LYS A 14 12.53 12.57 11.49
N GLU A 15 13.50 11.65 11.43
CA GLU A 15 14.23 11.34 10.20
C GLU A 15 13.28 10.63 9.23
N ILE A 16 12.54 9.63 9.69
CA ILE A 16 11.56 8.88 8.90
C ILE A 16 10.42 9.79 8.42
N ILE A 17 9.87 10.61 9.31
CA ILE A 17 8.86 11.63 8.98
C ILE A 17 9.35 12.52 7.82
N THR A 18 10.59 13.03 7.94
CA THR A 18 11.17 13.89 6.89
C THR A 18 11.25 13.15 5.55
N TYR A 19 11.64 11.88 5.53
CA TYR A 19 11.73 11.12 4.27
C TYR A 19 10.36 10.84 3.65
N VAL A 20 9.34 10.55 4.45
CA VAL A 20 7.95 10.42 3.96
C VAL A 20 7.48 11.72 3.32
N GLU A 21 7.68 12.87 3.99
CA GLU A 21 7.32 14.19 3.45
C GLU A 21 8.04 14.51 2.14
N LYS A 22 9.36 14.28 2.11
CA LYS A 22 10.17 14.57 0.93
C LYS A 22 9.89 13.63 -0.25
N SER A 23 9.51 12.40 0.01
CA SER A 23 9.03 11.47 -1.02
C SER A 23 7.74 11.96 -1.66
N ASP A 24 6.79 12.43 -0.86
CA ASP A 24 5.54 12.99 -1.36
C ASP A 24 5.75 14.30 -2.15
N GLU A 25 6.64 15.18 -1.67
CA GLU A 25 7.04 16.40 -2.39
C GLU A 25 7.69 16.08 -3.75
N ALA A 26 8.57 15.05 -3.81
CA ALA A 26 9.20 14.61 -5.05
C ALA A 26 8.16 14.13 -6.06
N LEU A 27 7.24 13.26 -5.65
CA LEU A 27 6.14 12.77 -6.50
C LEU A 27 5.21 13.89 -6.95
N LYS A 28 4.89 14.83 -6.07
CA LYS A 28 4.11 16.02 -6.41
C LYS A 28 4.77 16.85 -7.51
N SER A 29 6.08 17.03 -7.47
CA SER A 29 6.82 17.84 -8.45
C SER A 29 6.78 17.29 -9.87
N ILE A 30 6.52 15.99 -10.02
CA ILE A 30 6.42 15.29 -11.31
C ILE A 30 4.99 14.85 -11.65
N GLY A 31 3.99 15.38 -10.91
CA GLY A 31 2.57 15.25 -11.24
C GLY A 31 1.87 13.98 -10.75
N TYR A 32 2.47 13.20 -9.85
CA TYR A 32 1.81 12.02 -9.29
C TYR A 32 0.76 12.37 -8.24
N THR A 33 -0.19 11.44 -8.06
CA THR A 33 -1.18 11.48 -6.99
C THR A 33 -0.53 11.53 -5.60
N GLU A 34 -1.33 11.78 -4.57
CA GLU A 34 -0.88 11.93 -3.19
C GLU A 34 -0.32 10.60 -2.63
N HIS A 35 0.89 10.69 -2.05
CA HIS A 35 1.61 9.62 -1.33
C HIS A 35 2.07 10.13 0.05
N SER A 36 1.27 11.02 0.65
CA SER A 36 1.53 11.64 1.95
C SER A 36 1.24 10.69 3.12
N PHE A 37 1.31 11.23 4.34
CA PHE A 37 0.93 10.50 5.55
C PHE A 37 -0.45 9.84 5.47
N ALA A 38 -1.42 10.48 4.81
CA ALA A 38 -2.76 9.90 4.68
C ALA A 38 -2.75 8.58 3.91
N HIS A 39 -1.87 8.43 2.90
CA HIS A 39 -1.67 7.17 2.20
C HIS A 39 -0.90 6.15 3.04
N VAL A 40 0.30 6.49 3.50
CA VAL A 40 1.16 5.51 4.18
C VAL A 40 0.57 5.02 5.51
N GLU A 41 -0.16 5.88 6.25
CA GLU A 41 -0.88 5.48 7.46
C GLU A 41 -2.07 4.56 7.15
N LYS A 42 -2.81 4.81 6.07
CA LYS A 42 -3.88 3.93 5.63
C LYS A 42 -3.34 2.57 5.20
N VAL A 43 -2.24 2.55 4.45
CA VAL A 43 -1.56 1.30 4.05
C VAL A 43 -1.08 0.53 5.28
N ALA A 44 -0.40 1.19 6.23
CA ALA A 44 0.04 0.60 7.49
C ALA A 44 -1.13 -0.02 8.28
N THR A 45 -2.24 0.73 8.40
CA THR A 45 -3.42 0.29 9.12
C THR A 45 -4.10 -0.90 8.46
N ASN A 46 -4.29 -0.85 7.14
CA ASN A 46 -4.96 -1.92 6.39
C ASN A 46 -4.12 -3.21 6.33
N ALA A 47 -2.79 -3.10 6.17
CA ALA A 47 -1.91 -4.27 6.18
C ALA A 47 -1.94 -4.98 7.55
N SER A 48 -1.82 -4.22 8.63
CA SER A 48 -1.92 -4.76 9.98
C SER A 48 -3.31 -5.35 10.29
N TRP A 49 -4.38 -4.63 9.92
CA TRP A 49 -5.76 -5.09 10.10
C TRP A 49 -5.99 -6.45 9.44
N LEU A 50 -5.51 -6.63 8.21
CA LEU A 50 -5.66 -7.89 7.48
C LEU A 50 -4.99 -9.05 8.21
N LEU A 51 -3.73 -8.85 8.65
CA LEU A 51 -2.99 -9.88 9.38
C LEU A 51 -3.61 -10.18 10.74
N GLU A 52 -4.04 -9.17 11.49
CA GLU A 52 -4.74 -9.31 12.77
C GLU A 52 -6.03 -10.16 12.61
N LYS A 53 -6.85 -9.84 11.59
CA LYS A 53 -8.07 -10.59 11.29
C LYS A 53 -7.80 -12.05 10.92
N LEU A 54 -6.67 -12.33 10.29
CA LEU A 54 -6.23 -13.67 9.94
C LEU A 54 -5.61 -14.43 11.12
N GLY A 55 -5.33 -13.76 12.25
CA GLY A 55 -4.82 -14.38 13.48
C GLY A 55 -3.29 -14.41 13.58
N TYR A 56 -2.59 -13.55 12.84
CA TYR A 56 -1.15 -13.35 13.01
C TYR A 56 -0.86 -12.66 14.35
N SER A 57 0.37 -12.81 14.85
CA SER A 57 0.79 -12.25 16.12
C SER A 57 0.79 -10.71 16.10
N GLU A 58 0.70 -10.09 17.28
CA GLU A 58 0.82 -8.64 17.44
C GLU A 58 2.13 -8.11 16.86
N HIS A 59 3.22 -8.88 17.02
CA HIS A 59 4.53 -8.55 16.46
C HIS A 59 4.49 -8.49 14.92
N GLU A 60 3.96 -9.51 14.24
CA GLU A 60 3.83 -9.52 12.77
C GLU A 60 2.92 -8.38 12.28
N CYS A 61 1.85 -8.09 13.00
CA CYS A 61 0.97 -6.95 12.72
C CYS A 61 1.71 -5.61 12.85
N ASP A 62 2.63 -5.48 13.80
CA ASP A 62 3.44 -4.27 13.97
C ASP A 62 4.49 -4.14 12.85
N LEU A 63 5.15 -5.24 12.46
CA LEU A 63 6.04 -5.25 11.29
C LEU A 63 5.31 -4.84 10.01
N ALA A 64 4.06 -5.28 9.82
CA ALA A 64 3.25 -4.87 8.67
C ALA A 64 2.93 -3.36 8.68
N LYS A 65 2.68 -2.78 9.87
CA LYS A 65 2.51 -1.32 10.00
C LYS A 65 3.78 -0.58 9.62
N ILE A 66 4.93 -1.05 10.09
CA ILE A 66 6.23 -0.43 9.79
C ILE A 66 6.50 -0.49 8.28
N ALA A 67 6.34 -1.67 7.68
CA ALA A 67 6.50 -1.83 6.24
C ALA A 67 5.56 -0.91 5.45
N GLY A 68 4.28 -0.86 5.82
CA GLY A 68 3.28 0.01 5.20
C GLY A 68 3.57 1.51 5.34
N PHE A 69 4.13 1.93 6.48
CA PHE A 69 4.48 3.33 6.70
C PHE A 69 5.71 3.78 5.90
N MET A 70 6.66 2.87 5.66
CA MET A 70 7.95 3.17 5.05
C MET A 70 8.04 2.77 3.56
N HIS A 71 7.03 2.09 2.98
CA HIS A 71 7.16 1.45 1.68
C HIS A 71 7.54 2.42 0.54
N ASP A 72 7.07 3.66 0.61
CA ASP A 72 7.21 4.65 -0.45
C ASP A 72 8.36 5.66 -0.25
N ILE A 73 9.17 5.55 0.83
CA ILE A 73 10.26 6.50 1.11
C ILE A 73 11.32 6.56 0.00
N GLY A 74 11.45 5.51 -0.81
CA GLY A 74 12.37 5.46 -1.93
C GLY A 74 12.03 6.40 -3.08
N ASN A 75 10.79 6.91 -3.15
CA ASN A 75 10.38 7.91 -4.15
C ASN A 75 11.16 9.24 -4.03
N ILE A 76 11.80 9.50 -2.90
CA ILE A 76 12.72 10.65 -2.75
C ILE A 76 13.94 10.54 -3.67
N ILE A 77 14.34 9.33 -4.04
CA ILE A 77 15.48 9.08 -4.94
C ILE A 77 14.98 9.08 -6.38
N ASN A 78 14.02 8.22 -6.70
CA ASN A 78 13.39 8.13 -8.02
C ASN A 78 12.11 7.29 -7.93
N ARG A 79 11.13 7.57 -8.80
CA ARG A 79 9.95 6.72 -8.94
C ARG A 79 10.30 5.34 -9.49
N ILE A 80 11.24 5.26 -10.45
CA ILE A 80 11.75 3.99 -10.95
C ILE A 80 12.57 3.34 -9.84
N ASP A 81 12.32 2.06 -9.58
CA ASP A 81 12.97 1.25 -8.53
C ASP A 81 12.83 1.84 -7.11
N HIS A 82 11.74 2.61 -6.85
CA HIS A 82 11.49 3.18 -5.52
C HIS A 82 11.31 2.10 -4.45
N ALA A 83 10.80 0.92 -4.79
CA ALA A 83 10.67 -0.19 -3.86
C ALA A 83 12.05 -0.68 -3.38
N GLN A 84 13.01 -0.83 -4.30
CA GLN A 84 14.37 -1.28 -3.98
C GLN A 84 15.15 -0.21 -3.22
N SER A 85 15.09 1.04 -3.67
CA SER A 85 15.74 2.16 -2.95
C SER A 85 15.09 2.40 -1.58
N GLY A 86 13.77 2.28 -1.48
CA GLY A 86 13.03 2.36 -0.22
C GLY A 86 13.40 1.25 0.76
N ALA A 87 13.55 0.01 0.29
CA ALA A 87 14.02 -1.11 1.10
C ALA A 87 15.42 -0.87 1.67
N MET A 88 16.35 -0.32 0.88
CA MET A 88 17.70 0.01 1.34
C MET A 88 17.72 1.18 2.33
N MET A 89 16.87 2.18 2.13
CA MET A 89 16.71 3.27 3.10
C MET A 89 16.11 2.76 4.41
N ALA A 90 15.07 1.92 4.33
CA ALA A 90 14.46 1.30 5.50
C ALA A 90 15.47 0.43 6.27
N PHE A 91 16.26 -0.39 5.57
CA PHE A 91 17.34 -1.16 6.19
C PHE A 91 18.25 -0.26 7.04
N ARG A 92 18.79 0.82 6.46
CA ARG A 92 19.68 1.74 7.18
C ARG A 92 19.01 2.34 8.42
N LEU A 93 17.77 2.78 8.30
CA LEU A 93 17.05 3.44 9.39
C LEU A 93 16.77 2.48 10.54
N LEU A 94 16.29 1.28 10.21
CA LEU A 94 15.94 0.25 11.21
C LEU A 94 17.18 -0.33 11.90
N ASP A 95 18.29 -0.50 11.17
CA ASP A 95 19.58 -0.92 11.72
C ASP A 95 20.12 0.10 12.72
N HIS A 96 19.99 1.41 12.43
CA HIS A 96 20.35 2.48 13.37
C HIS A 96 19.49 2.54 14.64
N MET A 97 18.31 1.95 14.59
CA MET A 97 17.40 1.83 15.73
C MET A 97 17.61 0.52 16.52
N ASP A 98 18.67 -0.23 16.21
CA ASP A 98 18.98 -1.54 16.81
C ASP A 98 17.85 -2.57 16.66
N MET A 99 17.07 -2.52 15.56
CA MET A 99 16.05 -3.52 15.27
C MET A 99 16.71 -4.87 14.98
N PRO A 100 16.14 -6.01 15.45
CA PRO A 100 16.66 -7.34 15.13
C PRO A 100 16.73 -7.59 13.61
N ALA A 101 17.83 -8.19 13.16
CA ALA A 101 18.07 -8.45 11.73
C ALA A 101 16.97 -9.29 11.07
N GLU A 102 16.30 -10.17 11.80
CA GLU A 102 15.18 -10.96 11.33
C GLU A 102 13.96 -10.06 10.98
N ASP A 103 13.65 -9.11 11.86
CA ASP A 103 12.57 -8.15 11.64
C ASP A 103 12.90 -7.20 10.48
N ILE A 104 14.14 -6.68 10.44
CA ILE A 104 14.63 -5.85 9.34
C ILE A 104 14.48 -6.61 8.02
N SER A 105 14.95 -7.87 7.95
CA SER A 105 14.89 -8.67 6.73
C SER A 105 13.46 -8.86 6.24
N THR A 106 12.51 -9.05 7.16
CA THR A 106 11.08 -9.19 6.87
C THR A 106 10.48 -7.89 6.31
N ILE A 107 10.78 -6.75 6.93
CA ILE A 107 10.28 -5.44 6.49
C ILE A 107 10.87 -5.04 5.14
N VAL A 108 12.20 -5.12 4.97
CA VAL A 108 12.86 -4.69 3.72
C VAL A 108 12.47 -5.57 2.55
N SER A 109 12.28 -6.87 2.78
CA SER A 109 11.80 -7.78 1.75
C SER A 109 10.34 -7.47 1.36
N ALA A 110 9.49 -7.06 2.29
CA ALA A 110 8.14 -6.62 1.98
C ALA A 110 8.16 -5.33 1.16
N ILE A 111 8.95 -4.33 1.57
CA ILE A 111 9.09 -3.06 0.86
C ILE A 111 9.67 -3.29 -0.55
N GLY A 112 10.74 -4.07 -0.69
CA GLY A 112 11.38 -4.33 -1.99
C GLY A 112 10.51 -5.09 -3.00
N ASN A 113 9.45 -5.74 -2.54
CA ASN A 113 8.56 -6.56 -3.37
C ASN A 113 7.13 -6.02 -3.49
N HIS A 114 6.88 -4.71 -3.28
CA HIS A 114 5.52 -4.17 -3.33
C HIS A 114 5.15 -3.51 -4.67
N ASP A 115 6.13 -3.04 -5.46
CA ASP A 115 5.86 -2.32 -6.73
C ASP A 115 5.39 -3.25 -7.84
N GLU A 116 4.39 -2.83 -8.62
CA GLU A 116 3.72 -3.68 -9.62
C GLU A 116 4.66 -4.32 -10.63
N SER A 117 5.74 -3.63 -11.00
CA SER A 117 6.69 -4.08 -12.02
C SER A 117 7.50 -5.31 -11.59
N THR A 118 7.73 -5.45 -10.27
CA THR A 118 8.62 -6.49 -9.70
C THR A 118 7.99 -7.26 -8.54
N ALA A 119 6.77 -6.91 -8.13
CA ALA A 119 6.15 -7.41 -6.92
C ALA A 119 5.96 -8.92 -6.90
N GLN A 120 6.34 -9.50 -5.75
CA GLN A 120 6.08 -10.89 -5.39
C GLN A 120 5.67 -10.98 -3.92
N PRO A 121 4.56 -11.64 -3.59
CA PRO A 121 4.20 -11.92 -2.20
C PRO A 121 5.12 -13.04 -1.68
N ILE A 122 6.17 -12.69 -0.93
CA ILE A 122 7.20 -13.63 -0.44
C ILE A 122 7.08 -13.98 1.04
N ASN A 123 6.34 -13.18 1.79
CA ASN A 123 5.99 -13.43 3.18
C ASN A 123 4.62 -12.80 3.49
N PRO A 124 3.98 -13.11 4.64
CA PRO A 124 2.67 -12.55 4.97
C PRO A 124 2.62 -11.03 5.02
N ILE A 125 3.70 -10.39 5.48
CA ILE A 125 3.81 -8.93 5.56
C ILE A 125 3.84 -8.31 4.15
N SER A 126 4.62 -8.89 3.22
CA SER A 126 4.65 -8.42 1.83
C SER A 126 3.30 -8.59 1.14
N ALA A 127 2.60 -9.71 1.38
CA ALA A 127 1.26 -9.94 0.83
C ALA A 127 0.25 -8.91 1.35
N ALA A 128 0.25 -8.66 2.66
CA ALA A 128 -0.63 -7.67 3.28
C ALA A 128 -0.31 -6.24 2.81
N LEU A 129 0.98 -5.89 2.68
CA LEU A 129 1.43 -4.59 2.16
C LEU A 129 0.95 -4.39 0.72
N ILE A 130 1.15 -5.37 -0.17
CA ILE A 130 0.69 -5.31 -1.56
C ILE A 130 -0.81 -5.03 -1.62
N ILE A 131 -1.63 -5.78 -0.89
CA ILE A 131 -3.07 -5.60 -0.87
C ILE A 131 -3.45 -4.21 -0.35
N ALA A 132 -2.87 -3.79 0.77
CA ALA A 132 -3.19 -2.53 1.40
C ALA A 132 -2.84 -1.32 0.51
N ASP A 133 -1.68 -1.34 -0.15
CA ASP A 133 -1.23 -0.27 -1.04
C ASP A 133 -2.05 -0.24 -2.34
N LYS A 134 -2.16 -1.39 -3.03
CA LYS A 134 -2.81 -1.44 -4.35
C LYS A 134 -4.33 -1.24 -4.30
N CYS A 135 -4.95 -1.42 -3.14
CA CYS A 135 -6.38 -1.15 -2.92
C CYS A 135 -6.66 0.29 -2.41
N ASP A 136 -5.65 1.12 -2.15
CA ASP A 136 -5.87 2.52 -1.77
C ASP A 136 -6.11 3.42 -2.97
N VAL A 137 -7.26 3.25 -3.60
CA VAL A 137 -7.77 4.10 -4.69
C VAL A 137 -8.85 5.01 -4.13
N ARG A 138 -8.69 6.34 -4.24
CA ARG A 138 -9.66 7.29 -3.68
C ARG A 138 -9.52 8.69 -4.27
N ARG A 139 -10.66 9.39 -4.36
CA ARG A 139 -10.78 10.76 -4.86
C ARG A 139 -9.79 11.75 -4.22
N SER A 140 -9.58 11.64 -2.90
CA SER A 140 -8.73 12.56 -2.14
C SER A 140 -7.23 12.45 -2.45
N ARG A 141 -6.79 11.45 -3.23
CA ARG A 141 -5.40 11.35 -3.71
C ARG A 141 -5.11 12.26 -4.90
N VAL A 142 -6.15 12.75 -5.58
CA VAL A 142 -5.98 13.66 -6.72
C VAL A 142 -5.64 15.06 -6.23
N ARG A 143 -4.48 15.59 -6.65
CA ARG A 143 -4.00 16.90 -6.21
C ARG A 143 -4.54 18.05 -7.05
N ASN A 144 -4.70 17.82 -8.34
CA ASN A 144 -5.15 18.86 -9.29
C ASN A 144 -6.39 18.39 -10.05
N THR A 145 -7.54 18.91 -9.63
CA THR A 145 -8.83 18.61 -10.25
C THR A 145 -9.01 19.20 -11.64
N GLU A 146 -8.18 20.17 -12.04
CA GLU A 146 -8.25 20.76 -13.39
C GLU A 146 -7.67 19.82 -14.45
N LEU A 147 -6.79 18.89 -14.08
CA LEU A 147 -6.14 17.93 -14.99
C LEU A 147 -6.93 16.64 -15.19
N ILE A 148 -8.00 16.41 -14.43
CA ILE A 148 -8.82 15.16 -14.47
C ILE A 148 -9.26 14.81 -15.91
N LYS A 149 -9.51 15.79 -16.77
CA LYS A 149 -9.92 15.57 -18.16
C LYS A 149 -8.79 15.06 -19.05
N PHE A 150 -7.53 15.28 -18.67
CA PHE A 150 -6.36 15.00 -19.51
C PHE A 150 -5.54 13.79 -19.03
N ASP A 151 -5.59 13.48 -17.73
CA ASP A 151 -4.85 12.37 -17.15
C ASP A 151 -5.84 11.28 -16.67
N ILE A 152 -5.70 10.08 -17.24
CA ILE A 152 -6.56 8.93 -16.91
C ILE A 152 -6.37 8.48 -15.47
N HIS A 153 -5.14 8.57 -14.91
CA HIS A 153 -4.89 8.16 -13.52
C HIS A 153 -5.60 9.10 -12.54
N ASP A 154 -5.52 10.42 -12.76
CA ASP A 154 -6.23 11.39 -11.95
C ASP A 154 -7.74 11.24 -12.11
N ARG A 155 -8.23 11.07 -13.35
CA ARG A 155 -9.66 10.90 -13.62
C ARG A 155 -10.23 9.68 -12.91
N VAL A 156 -9.59 8.52 -13.02
CA VAL A 156 -10.05 7.28 -12.40
C VAL A 156 -10.00 7.38 -10.88
N ASN A 157 -8.89 7.88 -10.29
CA ASN A 157 -8.82 8.09 -8.84
C ASN A 157 -9.90 9.06 -8.34
N TYR A 158 -10.18 10.13 -9.10
CA TYR A 158 -11.19 11.11 -8.74
C TYR A 158 -12.61 10.55 -8.84
N ALA A 159 -12.85 9.65 -9.78
CA ALA A 159 -14.14 8.97 -9.93
C ALA A 159 -14.44 7.98 -8.78
N VAL A 160 -13.42 7.48 -8.08
CA VAL A 160 -13.64 6.56 -6.96
C VAL A 160 -14.15 7.30 -5.73
N GLU A 161 -15.40 7.02 -5.37
CA GLU A 161 -16.06 7.57 -4.18
C GLU A 161 -15.77 6.73 -2.94
N LYS A 162 -15.65 5.40 -3.13
CA LYS A 162 -15.37 4.43 -2.06
C LYS A 162 -14.49 3.31 -2.59
N ALA A 163 -13.49 2.91 -1.81
CA ALA A 163 -12.77 1.66 -1.97
C ALA A 163 -12.51 1.07 -0.58
N GLU A 164 -13.09 -0.08 -0.30
CA GLU A 164 -13.07 -0.72 1.01
C GLU A 164 -12.68 -2.19 0.90
N LEU A 165 -11.77 -2.62 1.76
CA LEU A 165 -11.41 -4.02 1.94
C LEU A 165 -12.33 -4.67 2.98
N ILE A 166 -12.97 -5.76 2.61
CA ILE A 166 -13.91 -6.51 3.45
C ILE A 166 -13.46 -7.96 3.52
N LEU A 167 -13.19 -8.44 4.72
CA LEU A 167 -12.91 -9.85 4.96
C LEU A 167 -14.20 -10.56 5.35
N SER A 168 -14.52 -11.70 4.70
CA SER A 168 -15.67 -12.52 5.06
C SER A 168 -15.57 -13.07 6.49
N ASP A 169 -16.70 -13.35 7.12
CA ASP A 169 -16.76 -13.88 8.50
C ASP A 169 -16.03 -15.21 8.65
N ASP A 170 -16.04 -16.06 7.61
CA ASP A 170 -15.32 -17.32 7.57
C ASP A 170 -13.81 -17.18 7.27
N LYS A 171 -13.35 -15.95 7.05
CA LYS A 171 -11.96 -15.58 6.75
C LYS A 171 -11.38 -16.30 5.52
N LYS A 172 -12.20 -16.57 4.51
CA LYS A 172 -11.77 -17.22 3.28
C LYS A 172 -11.76 -16.32 2.06
N THR A 173 -12.55 -15.24 2.11
CA THR A 173 -12.70 -14.30 0.99
C THR A 173 -12.32 -12.90 1.43
N LEU A 174 -11.42 -12.27 0.69
CA LEU A 174 -11.11 -10.85 0.79
C LEU A 174 -11.74 -10.14 -0.40
N MET A 175 -12.67 -9.24 -0.14
CA MET A 175 -13.37 -8.48 -1.16
C MET A 175 -12.90 -7.04 -1.17
N LEU A 176 -12.63 -6.49 -2.35
CA LEU A 176 -12.49 -5.06 -2.59
C LEU A 176 -13.83 -4.52 -3.15
N ASP A 177 -14.51 -3.72 -2.35
CA ASP A 177 -15.75 -3.05 -2.75
C ASP A 177 -15.45 -1.63 -3.22
N VAL A 178 -15.72 -1.36 -4.51
CA VAL A 178 -15.42 -0.08 -5.16
C VAL A 178 -16.71 0.57 -5.65
N VAL A 179 -16.87 1.85 -5.35
CA VAL A 179 -17.93 2.69 -5.94
C VAL A 179 -17.28 3.73 -6.84
N ILE A 180 -17.66 3.72 -8.10
CA ILE A 180 -17.15 4.60 -9.15
C ILE A 180 -18.28 5.49 -9.67
N ASP A 181 -18.05 6.80 -9.68
CA ASP A 181 -18.89 7.76 -10.38
C ASP A 181 -18.67 7.61 -11.90
N THR A 182 -19.63 6.96 -12.57
CA THR A 182 -19.55 6.66 -14.01
C THR A 182 -19.74 7.87 -14.92
N GLU A 183 -20.17 9.02 -14.39
CA GLU A 183 -20.22 10.29 -15.12
C GLU A 183 -18.81 10.90 -15.28
N ILE A 184 -17.87 10.52 -14.40
CA ILE A 184 -16.47 11.00 -14.40
C ILE A 184 -15.56 10.03 -15.14
N SER A 185 -15.63 8.73 -14.84
CA SER A 185 -14.81 7.70 -15.46
C SER A 185 -15.54 6.37 -15.56
N SER A 186 -15.40 5.70 -16.70
CA SER A 186 -15.98 4.38 -16.89
C SER A 186 -15.30 3.30 -16.07
N VAL A 187 -16.03 2.21 -15.78
CA VAL A 187 -15.44 1.01 -15.16
C VAL A 187 -14.32 0.42 -16.03
N LEU A 188 -14.41 0.55 -17.35
CA LEU A 188 -13.38 0.09 -18.27
C LEU A 188 -12.07 0.85 -18.08
N GLU A 189 -12.10 2.18 -17.93
CA GLU A 189 -10.90 2.99 -17.65
C GLU A 189 -10.26 2.61 -16.31
N TYR A 190 -11.06 2.24 -15.30
CA TYR A 190 -10.51 1.71 -14.04
C TYR A 190 -9.66 0.45 -14.29
N PHE A 191 -10.16 -0.51 -15.07
CA PHE A 191 -9.42 -1.72 -15.38
C PHE A 191 -8.26 -1.46 -16.34
N GLU A 192 -8.34 -0.50 -17.24
CA GLU A 192 -7.24 -0.13 -18.14
C GLU A 192 -5.97 0.21 -17.36
N ILE A 193 -6.09 0.96 -16.25
CA ILE A 193 -4.93 1.38 -15.46
C ILE A 193 -4.65 0.49 -14.24
N PHE A 194 -5.66 -0.18 -13.67
CA PHE A 194 -5.51 -0.93 -12.42
C PHE A 194 -5.64 -2.45 -12.53
N LEU A 195 -5.82 -3.00 -13.73
CA LEU A 195 -5.94 -4.45 -13.89
C LEU A 195 -4.72 -5.21 -13.33
N GLN A 196 -3.50 -4.73 -13.61
CA GLN A 196 -2.29 -5.38 -13.11
C GLN A 196 -2.19 -5.32 -11.58
N ARG A 197 -2.66 -4.23 -10.95
CA ARG A 197 -2.77 -4.11 -9.50
C ARG A 197 -3.75 -5.14 -8.93
N MET A 198 -4.92 -5.31 -9.55
CA MET A 198 -5.92 -6.28 -9.10
C MET A 198 -5.43 -7.72 -9.24
N LEU A 199 -4.73 -8.04 -10.33
CA LEU A 199 -4.09 -9.35 -10.49
C LEU A 199 -2.99 -9.60 -9.46
N LEU A 200 -2.26 -8.58 -9.09
CA LEU A 200 -1.25 -8.66 -8.02
C LEU A 200 -1.92 -8.85 -6.64
N CYS A 201 -2.99 -8.11 -6.33
CA CYS A 201 -3.79 -8.31 -5.12
C CYS A 201 -4.34 -9.74 -5.02
N LYS A 202 -4.82 -10.29 -6.14
CA LYS A 202 -5.26 -11.69 -6.20
C LYS A 202 -4.14 -12.65 -5.81
N ARG A 203 -2.93 -12.52 -6.39
CA ARG A 203 -1.77 -13.36 -6.02
C ARG A 203 -1.38 -13.19 -4.55
N ALA A 204 -1.43 -11.97 -4.03
CA ALA A 204 -1.13 -11.69 -2.63
C ALA A 204 -2.18 -12.29 -1.68
N ALA A 205 -3.46 -12.24 -2.04
CA ALA A 205 -4.52 -12.91 -1.28
C ALA A 205 -4.39 -14.44 -1.31
N GLU A 206 -4.08 -15.04 -2.46
CA GLU A 206 -3.80 -16.46 -2.60
C GLU A 206 -2.62 -16.90 -1.70
N PHE A 207 -1.57 -16.08 -1.58
CA PHE A 207 -0.46 -16.31 -0.65
C PHE A 207 -0.95 -16.39 0.80
N LEU A 208 -1.90 -15.54 1.18
CA LEU A 208 -2.57 -15.56 2.50
C LEU A 208 -3.69 -16.62 2.60
N LYS A 209 -3.86 -17.49 1.60
CA LYS A 209 -4.90 -18.52 1.52
C LYS A 209 -6.32 -17.94 1.48
N LEU A 210 -6.47 -16.77 0.87
CA LEU A 210 -7.74 -16.09 0.66
C LEU A 210 -8.12 -16.11 -0.83
N GLU A 211 -9.41 -16.22 -1.10
CA GLU A 211 -9.99 -15.90 -2.41
C GLU A 211 -10.15 -14.37 -2.51
N PHE A 212 -9.54 -13.75 -3.54
CA PHE A 212 -9.73 -12.33 -3.80
C PHE A 212 -10.95 -12.12 -4.70
N ARG A 213 -11.86 -11.26 -4.29
CA ARG A 213 -13.03 -10.83 -5.06
C ARG A 213 -13.09 -9.32 -5.16
N MET A 214 -13.76 -8.83 -6.18
CA MET A 214 -13.98 -7.42 -6.38
C MET A 214 -15.40 -7.14 -6.83
N THR A 215 -16.03 -6.13 -6.21
CA THR A 215 -17.29 -5.56 -6.68
C THR A 215 -17.05 -4.12 -7.15
N VAL A 216 -17.75 -3.73 -8.22
CA VAL A 216 -17.80 -2.36 -8.70
C VAL A 216 -19.27 -1.96 -8.84
N ASN A 217 -19.66 -0.89 -8.14
CA ASN A 217 -21.05 -0.41 -8.10
C ASN A 217 -22.05 -1.53 -7.78
N GLY A 218 -21.67 -2.41 -6.82
CA GLY A 218 -22.49 -3.54 -6.40
C GLY A 218 -22.52 -4.75 -7.35
N THR A 219 -21.80 -4.70 -8.48
CA THR A 219 -21.69 -5.81 -9.44
C THR A 219 -20.38 -6.56 -9.20
N ASN A 220 -20.45 -7.89 -9.09
CA ASN A 220 -19.25 -8.72 -8.97
C ASN A 220 -18.52 -8.77 -10.33
N VAL A 221 -17.22 -8.41 -10.32
CA VAL A 221 -16.40 -8.30 -11.52
C VAL A 221 -15.16 -9.19 -11.48
N LEU A 222 -14.84 -9.74 -10.31
CA LEU A 222 -13.74 -10.68 -10.10
C LEU A 222 -14.11 -11.68 -9.00
#